data_eca300c0d9adc8b54e9e51be3659e4d4
#
_entry.id   eca300c0d9adc8b54e9e51be3659e4d4
#
_cell.length_a   1.000
_cell.length_b   1.000
_cell.length_c   1.000
_cell.angle_alpha   90.00
_cell.angle_beta   90.00
_cell.angle_gamma   90.00
#
_symmetry.space_group_name_H-M   'P 1'
#
loop_
_entity.id
_entity.type
_entity.pdbx_description
1 polymer ?
#
loop_
_entity_poly.entity_id
_entity_poly.type
_entity_poly.pdbx_seq_one_letter_code
_entity_poly.pdbx_strand_id
1 'polypeptide(L)'
;MAHLELEKYLTKADMGRLAVPAEWLKILPPFEKGSFEVQLEATDGVGFYWQFCCSVRKEGYLKPVLQSAGWLKFVNAKDLQVGDKVVLDTRADDFRGTKIRIRAQKDLDRNGHWVDV
;
A
#
# COMPACT_ATOMS: atom_id res chain seq x y z
N MET A 1 -13.27 15.94 9.37
CA MET A 1 -12.15 15.86 8.41
C MET A 1 -12.40 14.74 7.42
N ALA A 2 -12.36 15.03 6.12
CA ALA A 2 -12.56 14.01 5.11
C ALA A 2 -11.37 13.06 5.10
N HIS A 3 -11.61 11.75 5.06
CA HIS A 3 -10.54 10.80 4.85
C HIS A 3 -10.31 10.60 3.36
N LEU A 4 -9.07 10.22 3.01
CA LEU A 4 -8.70 9.91 1.65
C LEU A 4 -8.72 8.41 1.46
N GLU A 5 -9.20 7.98 0.31
CA GLU A 5 -9.19 6.58 -0.08
C GLU A 5 -8.70 6.49 -1.52
N LEU A 6 -7.56 5.84 -1.69
CA LEU A 6 -6.88 5.72 -2.98
C LEU A 6 -6.67 4.26 -3.30
N GLU A 7 -6.89 3.87 -4.53
CA GLU A 7 -6.81 2.48 -4.93
C GLU A 7 -5.87 2.25 -6.10
N LYS A 8 -5.35 1.04 -6.19
CA LYS A 8 -4.51 0.61 -7.30
C LYS A 8 -4.84 -0.83 -7.66
N TYR A 9 -5.03 -1.10 -8.95
CA TYR A 9 -5.12 -2.45 -9.47
C TYR A 9 -3.71 -2.97 -9.74
N LEU A 10 -3.41 -4.17 -9.29
CA LEU A 10 -2.06 -4.72 -9.37
C LEU A 10 -1.73 -5.17 -10.78
N THR A 11 -0.55 -4.78 -11.25
CA THR A 11 0.02 -5.22 -12.51
C THR A 11 1.04 -6.33 -12.27
N LYS A 12 1.52 -6.94 -13.34
CA LYS A 12 2.56 -7.97 -13.23
C LYS A 12 3.83 -7.44 -12.54
N ALA A 13 4.22 -6.21 -12.85
CA ALA A 13 5.40 -5.59 -12.23
C ALA A 13 5.21 -5.38 -10.71
N ASP A 14 3.98 -5.16 -10.27
CA ASP A 14 3.68 -4.94 -8.85
C ASP A 14 3.84 -6.20 -8.01
N MET A 15 3.95 -7.38 -8.62
CA MET A 15 4.10 -8.62 -7.87
C MET A 15 5.47 -8.76 -7.21
N GLY A 16 6.46 -7.99 -7.65
CA GLY A 16 7.79 -7.97 -7.01
C GLY A 16 7.97 -6.77 -6.09
N ARG A 17 7.67 -5.60 -6.59
CA ARG A 17 7.69 -4.32 -5.86
C ARG A 17 6.50 -3.51 -6.28
N LEU A 18 5.80 -2.91 -5.32
CA LEU A 18 4.65 -2.08 -5.66
C LEU A 18 5.10 -0.72 -6.17
N ALA A 19 4.75 -0.39 -7.40
CA ALA A 19 4.90 0.97 -7.90
C ALA A 19 3.84 1.85 -7.23
N VAL A 20 4.28 2.87 -6.50
CA VAL A 20 3.39 3.73 -5.72
C VAL A 20 2.83 4.81 -6.64
N PRO A 21 1.50 4.90 -6.81
CA PRO A 21 0.92 6.00 -7.59
C PRO A 21 1.26 7.34 -6.95
N ALA A 22 1.44 8.37 -7.78
CA ALA A 22 1.81 9.71 -7.30
C ALA A 22 0.82 10.25 -6.27
N GLU A 23 -0.46 9.98 -6.45
CA GLU A 23 -1.51 10.44 -5.54
C GLU A 23 -1.41 9.83 -4.14
N TRP A 24 -0.79 8.65 -4.00
CA TRP A 24 -0.57 8.04 -2.69
C TRP A 24 0.39 8.85 -1.82
N LEU A 25 1.22 9.69 -2.42
CA LEU A 25 2.13 10.55 -1.67
C LEU A 25 1.40 11.54 -0.77
N LYS A 26 0.13 11.80 -1.03
CA LYS A 26 -0.72 12.64 -0.17
C LYS A 26 -1.02 11.98 1.17
N ILE A 27 -0.98 10.66 1.21
CA ILE A 27 -1.30 9.86 2.41
C ILE A 27 -0.02 9.41 3.12
N LEU A 28 1.01 9.04 2.34
CA LEU A 28 2.25 8.49 2.89
C LEU A 28 2.99 9.52 3.74
N PRO A 29 3.75 9.06 4.77
CA PRO A 29 4.61 9.96 5.52
C PRO A 29 5.59 10.68 4.58
N PRO A 30 5.91 11.95 4.84
CA PRO A 30 6.83 12.67 3.97
C PRO A 30 8.26 12.15 4.09
N PHE A 31 8.99 12.18 2.98
CA PHE A 31 10.43 11.89 3.01
C PHE A 31 11.14 13.04 3.71
N GLU A 32 11.98 12.71 4.69
CA GLU A 32 12.80 13.71 5.35
C GLU A 32 13.88 14.22 4.40
N LYS A 33 14.33 15.45 4.64
CA LYS A 33 15.36 16.08 3.81
C LYS A 33 16.60 15.19 3.78
N GLY A 34 17.05 14.84 2.58
CA GLY A 34 18.21 13.98 2.37
C GLY A 34 17.93 12.50 2.51
N SER A 35 16.70 12.11 2.83
CA SER A 35 16.31 10.71 2.94
C SER A 35 15.64 10.24 1.65
N PHE A 36 15.95 9.00 1.26
CA PHE A 36 15.35 8.35 0.08
C PHE A 36 14.44 7.21 0.46
N GLU A 37 14.18 7.06 1.77
CA GLU A 37 13.31 6.01 2.31
C GLU A 37 12.43 6.56 3.41
N VAL A 38 11.23 5.99 3.54
CA VAL A 38 10.33 6.26 4.65
C VAL A 38 9.64 4.96 5.03
N GLN A 39 9.47 4.75 6.34
CA GLN A 39 8.74 3.59 6.85
C GLN A 39 7.26 3.89 6.84
N LEU A 40 6.48 2.96 6.31
CA LEU A 40 5.03 3.02 6.31
C LEU A 40 4.49 1.96 7.25
N GLU A 41 3.75 2.38 8.26
CA GLU A 41 3.04 1.47 9.17
C GLU A 41 1.56 1.56 8.86
N ALA A 42 0.93 0.41 8.69
CA ALA A 42 -0.47 0.35 8.32
C ALA A 42 -1.15 -0.88 8.91
N THR A 43 -2.45 -0.78 9.14
CA THR A 43 -3.27 -1.96 9.43
C THR A 43 -4.07 -2.32 8.18
N ASP A 44 -4.39 -3.61 8.04
CA ASP A 44 -5.19 -4.06 6.90
C ASP A 44 -6.68 -4.09 7.23
N GLY A 45 -7.49 -4.49 6.26
CA GLY A 45 -8.94 -4.51 6.40
C GLY A 45 -9.48 -5.52 7.41
N VAL A 46 -8.63 -6.45 7.85
CA VAL A 46 -9.01 -7.46 8.85
C VAL A 46 -8.27 -7.27 10.19
N GLY A 47 -7.52 -6.17 10.34
CA GLY A 47 -6.94 -5.75 11.61
C GLY A 47 -5.50 -6.13 11.87
N PHE A 48 -4.79 -6.72 10.91
CA PHE A 48 -3.37 -7.04 11.07
C PHE A 48 -2.49 -5.84 10.76
N TYR A 49 -1.40 -5.73 11.52
CA TYR A 49 -0.40 -4.67 11.37
C TYR A 49 0.67 -5.07 10.36
N TRP A 50 1.07 -4.10 9.53
CA TRP A 50 2.08 -4.31 8.49
C TRP A 50 3.06 -3.15 8.46
N GLN A 51 4.30 -3.46 8.11
CA GLN A 51 5.34 -2.45 7.88
C GLN A 51 5.88 -2.59 6.47
N PHE A 52 6.03 -1.46 5.81
CA PHE A 52 6.59 -1.38 4.47
C PHE A 52 7.68 -0.31 4.44
N CYS A 53 8.65 -0.48 3.56
CA CYS A 53 9.62 0.56 3.26
C CYS A 53 9.28 1.16 1.90
N CYS A 54 8.96 2.45 1.88
CA CYS A 54 8.74 3.19 0.65
C CYS A 54 10.04 3.93 0.31
N SER A 55 10.54 3.76 -0.90
CA SER A 55 11.80 4.38 -1.31
C SER A 55 11.70 5.02 -2.68
N VAL A 56 12.58 6.00 -2.92
CA VAL A 56 12.78 6.63 -4.23
C VAL A 56 14.24 6.49 -4.62
N ARG A 57 14.54 6.50 -5.92
CA ARG A 57 15.92 6.49 -6.39
C ARG A 57 16.59 7.84 -6.12
N LYS A 58 17.89 7.81 -5.82
CA LYS A 58 18.68 9.02 -5.64
C LYS A 58 18.79 9.83 -6.92
N GLU A 59 18.87 9.16 -8.05
CA GLU A 59 19.08 9.77 -9.36
C GLU A 59 18.13 9.16 -10.37
N GLY A 60 17.83 9.91 -11.43
CA GLY A 60 16.98 9.47 -12.51
C GLY A 60 15.51 9.69 -12.22
N TYR A 61 14.67 8.77 -12.69
CA TYR A 61 13.23 8.91 -12.57
C TYR A 61 12.79 8.55 -11.14
N LEU A 62 12.29 9.56 -10.43
CA LEU A 62 11.98 9.45 -9.00
C LEU A 62 10.57 8.91 -8.75
N LYS A 63 10.31 7.65 -9.09
CA LYS A 63 9.05 6.99 -8.74
C LYS A 63 9.19 6.25 -7.42
N PRO A 64 8.31 6.53 -6.43
CA PRO A 64 8.33 5.77 -5.19
C PRO A 64 7.91 4.31 -5.44
N VAL A 65 8.51 3.41 -4.67
CA VAL A 65 8.11 1.99 -4.67
C VAL A 65 8.07 1.48 -3.24
N LEU A 66 7.20 0.52 -2.96
CA LEU A 66 7.29 -0.27 -1.74
C LEU A 66 8.31 -1.39 -1.99
N GLN A 67 9.31 -1.46 -1.10
CA GLN A 67 10.37 -2.45 -1.21
C GLN A 67 9.85 -3.87 -1.07
N SER A 68 10.52 -4.81 -1.74
CA SER A 68 10.09 -6.19 -1.84
C SER A 68 9.87 -6.88 -0.50
N ALA A 69 10.76 -6.65 0.47
CA ALA A 69 10.74 -7.44 1.71
C ALA A 69 9.38 -7.39 2.43
N GLY A 70 8.89 -6.19 2.75
CA GLY A 70 7.60 -6.03 3.42
C GLY A 70 6.43 -6.30 2.48
N TRP A 71 6.54 -5.83 1.25
CA TRP A 71 5.47 -5.97 0.26
C TRP A 71 5.18 -7.43 -0.09
N LEU A 72 6.22 -8.26 -0.29
CA LEU A 72 6.03 -9.67 -0.64
C LEU A 72 5.38 -10.47 0.49
N LYS A 73 5.67 -10.12 1.74
CA LYS A 73 4.98 -10.73 2.88
C LYS A 73 3.48 -10.48 2.81
N PHE A 74 3.11 -9.25 2.47
CA PHE A 74 1.71 -8.85 2.32
C PHE A 74 1.05 -9.58 1.14
N VAL A 75 1.71 -9.61 -0.02
CA VAL A 75 1.23 -10.30 -1.22
C VAL A 75 0.99 -11.78 -0.92
N ASN A 76 1.93 -12.43 -0.25
CA ASN A 76 1.81 -13.85 0.06
C ASN A 76 0.71 -14.13 1.09
N ALA A 77 0.64 -13.30 2.13
CA ALA A 77 -0.39 -13.48 3.18
C ALA A 77 -1.80 -13.28 2.64
N LYS A 78 -1.96 -12.39 1.67
CA LYS A 78 -3.27 -12.07 1.07
C LYS A 78 -3.53 -12.83 -0.23
N ASP A 79 -2.58 -13.65 -0.67
CA ASP A 79 -2.65 -14.37 -1.95
C ASP A 79 -3.02 -13.44 -3.12
N LEU A 80 -2.33 -12.31 -3.18
CA LEU A 80 -2.61 -11.31 -4.20
C LEU A 80 -2.11 -11.73 -5.58
N GLN A 81 -2.88 -11.40 -6.59
CA GLN A 81 -2.58 -11.71 -7.98
C GLN A 81 -2.77 -10.48 -8.85
N VAL A 82 -2.26 -10.54 -10.06
CA VAL A 82 -2.48 -9.49 -11.07
C VAL A 82 -3.99 -9.26 -11.22
N GLY A 83 -4.39 -8.00 -11.18
CA GLY A 83 -5.81 -7.63 -11.27
C GLY A 83 -6.49 -7.45 -9.93
N ASP A 84 -5.90 -7.95 -8.84
CA ASP A 84 -6.41 -7.67 -7.50
C ASP A 84 -6.16 -6.19 -7.16
N LYS A 85 -6.83 -5.71 -6.13
CA LYS A 85 -6.80 -4.28 -5.80
C LYS A 85 -6.21 -4.06 -4.41
N VAL A 86 -5.45 -2.99 -4.28
CA VAL A 86 -4.97 -2.51 -2.99
C VAL A 86 -5.52 -1.10 -2.78
N VAL A 87 -6.09 -0.87 -1.61
CA VAL A 87 -6.67 0.42 -1.22
C VAL A 87 -5.89 0.97 -0.04
N LEU A 88 -5.40 2.20 -0.20
CA LEU A 88 -4.73 2.93 0.87
C LEU A 88 -5.68 4.01 1.36
N ASP A 89 -5.98 4.04 2.64
CA ASP A 89 -6.87 5.07 3.18
C ASP A 89 -6.35 5.62 4.52
N THR A 90 -6.91 6.77 4.89
CA THR A 90 -6.49 7.49 6.09
C THR A 90 -7.46 7.30 7.26
N ARG A 91 -8.32 6.29 7.18
CA ARG A 91 -9.23 6.03 8.29
C ARG A 91 -8.43 5.69 9.54
N ALA A 92 -8.67 6.44 10.60
CA ALA A 92 -7.95 6.25 11.84
C ALA A 92 -8.16 4.83 12.38
N ASP A 93 -7.07 4.20 12.79
CA ASP A 93 -7.10 2.91 13.45
C ASP A 93 -6.47 3.07 14.83
N ASP A 94 -7.31 3.17 15.85
CA ASP A 94 -6.85 3.38 17.23
C ASP A 94 -6.23 2.13 17.83
N PHE A 95 -6.49 0.97 17.24
CA PHE A 95 -6.06 -0.30 17.81
C PHE A 95 -4.54 -0.42 17.87
N ARG A 96 -3.84 0.04 16.83
CA ARG A 96 -2.39 -0.02 16.79
C ARG A 96 -1.73 1.33 16.62
N GLY A 97 -2.51 2.39 16.71
CA GLY A 97 -2.02 3.75 16.54
C GLY A 97 -1.60 4.09 15.11
N THR A 98 -1.93 3.25 14.15
CA THR A 98 -1.65 3.57 12.75
C THR A 98 -2.68 4.55 12.24
N LYS A 99 -2.23 5.49 11.40
CA LYS A 99 -3.12 6.48 10.77
C LYS A 99 -3.48 6.10 9.35
N ILE A 100 -2.91 5.01 8.87
CA ILE A 100 -3.05 4.55 7.50
C ILE A 100 -3.51 3.11 7.53
N ARG A 101 -4.45 2.81 6.64
CA ARG A 101 -4.92 1.44 6.45
C ARG A 101 -4.62 1.02 5.01
N ILE A 102 -4.07 -0.18 4.85
CA ILE A 102 -3.84 -0.79 3.55
C ILE A 102 -4.72 -2.01 3.42
N ARG A 103 -5.66 -1.98 2.49
CA ARG A 103 -6.61 -3.07 2.31
C ARG A 103 -6.31 -3.81 1.02
N ALA A 104 -6.19 -5.13 1.12
CA ALA A 104 -6.13 -5.98 -0.05
C ALA A 104 -7.56 -6.42 -0.40
N GLN A 105 -7.94 -6.29 -1.65
CA GLN A 105 -9.29 -6.60 -2.10
C GLN A 105 -9.26 -7.55 -3.29
N LYS A 106 -10.19 -8.48 -3.28
CA LYS A 106 -10.42 -9.42 -4.38
C LYS A 106 -11.85 -9.34 -4.86
N ASP A 107 -12.02 -9.46 -6.16
CA ASP A 107 -13.33 -9.61 -6.80
C ASP A 107 -13.59 -11.10 -7.00
N LEU A 108 -14.08 -11.75 -5.94
CA LEU A 108 -14.15 -13.20 -5.86
C LEU A 108 -15.14 -13.82 -6.86
N ASP A 109 -16.20 -13.10 -7.19
CA ASP A 109 -17.23 -13.57 -8.10
C ASP A 109 -17.11 -12.97 -9.51
N ARG A 110 -16.09 -12.12 -9.74
CA ARG A 110 -15.83 -11.43 -10.99
C ARG A 110 -16.96 -10.53 -11.45
N ASN A 111 -17.80 -10.09 -10.52
CA ASN A 111 -18.94 -9.22 -10.79
C ASN A 111 -18.77 -7.80 -10.26
N GLY A 112 -17.55 -7.42 -9.89
CA GLY A 112 -17.27 -6.10 -9.34
C GLY A 112 -17.55 -5.97 -7.85
N HIS A 113 -17.73 -7.08 -7.16
CA HIS A 113 -17.94 -7.10 -5.71
C HIS A 113 -16.60 -7.29 -5.00
N TRP A 114 -15.93 -6.19 -4.76
CA TRP A 114 -14.61 -6.21 -4.12
C TRP A 114 -14.74 -6.40 -2.60
N VAL A 115 -14.05 -7.39 -2.08
CA VAL A 115 -14.07 -7.70 -0.64
C VAL A 115 -12.67 -7.62 -0.06
N ASP A 116 -12.57 -7.15 1.19
CA ASP A 116 -11.32 -7.13 1.93
C ASP A 116 -10.90 -8.56 2.27
N VAL A 117 -9.62 -8.85 2.07
CA VAL A 117 -9.06 -10.16 2.41
C VAL A 117 -7.93 -10.07 3.41
#